data_e7c81d821f245ca9893a0cb1ce81a045
#
_entry.id   e7c81d821f245ca9893a0cb1ce81a045
#
_cell.length_a   1.000
_cell.length_b   1.000
_cell.length_c   1.000
_cell.angle_alpha   90.00
_cell.angle_beta   90.00
_cell.angle_gamma   90.00
#
_symmetry.space_group_name_H-M   'P 1'
#
loop_
_entity.id
_entity.type
_entity.pdbx_description
1 polymer ?
#
loop_
_entity_poly.entity_id
_entity_poly.type
_entity_poly.pdbx_seq_one_letter_code
_entity_poly.pdbx_strand_id
1 'polypeptide(L)'
;MEQSQFSAWAAEYSQKTNLSLAGTRLYVGDDDTQACFTQSDFAKAQDWGMIPVYNQAESQTYHAIDATVPVDEVPDARELTGAGAIDFAQDHMPVSAELMREARQDVDFTGIRIAVCLILEPKTAVLLRQLKQAGAIVGAYCGSEANDERVAAQLREEGIPVAYNPDWTPEQAHQGALDLLDEIQPNIIIDDGASFARLAAMERPELMEHIIGVAEETTSGIRAFQAMQDAGALSFPVIAVNDSMLKTGFDNAHGTGETCVTTMQRILGHDCFAGKNACVVGYGPVGRGFAHRVRALGANVTICDTNPVVALQAVFDGFGADDINHAIPESDIVISATGVRHTIAMQHLQIMKPNAVLSVIGGIANEIALDEIDGFQAENKREIRDLDVPSGPRIRLISEGDGVNYTVGGGNPIEIMDLSFAVQISAVTHLLRNQGKLQNGLQKLGHDIDCNIADIALRVRGYQASQAVADNGYDWTLTRFAENEKEQHHAA
;
A
#
# COMPACT_ATOMS: atom_id res chain seq x y z
N MET A 1 -3.15 -28.87 18.39
CA MET A 1 -2.08 -28.06 17.79
C MET A 1 -1.84 -26.93 18.78
N GLU A 2 -0.61 -26.73 19.22
CA GLU A 2 -0.27 -25.55 20.00
C GLU A 2 -0.57 -24.31 19.15
N GLN A 3 -1.25 -23.32 19.75
CA GLN A 3 -1.52 -22.04 19.09
C GLN A 3 -0.19 -21.38 18.73
N SER A 4 -0.09 -20.87 17.51
CA SER A 4 1.12 -20.15 17.06
C SER A 4 1.20 -18.83 17.82
N GLN A 5 2.22 -18.70 18.64
CA GLN A 5 2.48 -17.45 19.38
C GLN A 5 2.83 -16.30 18.43
N PHE A 6 3.58 -16.58 17.33
CA PHE A 6 3.87 -15.58 16.31
C PHE A 6 2.60 -15.00 15.67
N SER A 7 1.62 -15.84 15.36
CA SER A 7 0.38 -15.39 14.71
C SER A 7 -0.37 -14.35 15.55
N ALA A 8 -0.52 -14.62 16.85
CA ALA A 8 -1.19 -13.71 17.77
C ALA A 8 -0.35 -12.44 17.99
N TRP A 9 0.93 -12.59 18.24
CA TRP A 9 1.86 -11.49 18.46
C TRP A 9 1.94 -10.55 17.25
N ALA A 10 2.09 -11.09 16.04
CA ALA A 10 2.18 -10.31 14.83
C ALA A 10 0.91 -9.47 14.58
N ALA A 11 -0.27 -10.09 14.75
CA ALA A 11 -1.54 -9.40 14.60
C ALA A 11 -1.68 -8.25 15.61
N GLU A 12 -1.34 -8.48 16.87
CA GLU A 12 -1.46 -7.49 17.93
C GLU A 12 -0.42 -6.38 17.79
N TYR A 13 0.83 -6.71 17.50
CA TYR A 13 1.90 -5.74 17.27
C TYR A 13 1.55 -4.78 16.12
N SER A 14 1.18 -5.34 14.96
CA SER A 14 0.78 -4.52 13.80
C SER A 14 -0.43 -3.64 14.09
N GLN A 15 -1.40 -4.13 14.87
CA GLN A 15 -2.59 -3.37 15.27
C GLN A 15 -2.27 -2.19 16.18
N LYS A 16 -1.35 -2.38 17.15
CA LYS A 16 -0.96 -1.34 18.10
C LYS A 16 -0.09 -0.27 17.46
N THR A 17 0.84 -0.66 16.59
CA THR A 17 1.90 0.23 16.14
C THR A 17 1.70 0.74 14.71
N ASN A 18 0.98 0.00 13.87
CA ASN A 18 0.96 0.18 12.41
C ASN A 18 2.39 0.19 11.80
N LEU A 19 3.35 -0.51 12.43
CA LEU A 19 4.69 -0.70 11.91
C LEU A 19 4.78 -1.99 11.10
N SER A 20 5.64 -2.00 10.08
CA SER A 20 5.84 -3.16 9.22
C SER A 20 6.62 -4.26 9.93
N LEU A 21 6.19 -5.49 9.74
CA LEU A 21 6.97 -6.68 10.11
C LEU A 21 7.98 -7.02 9.02
N ALA A 22 7.61 -6.83 7.75
CA ALA A 22 8.50 -7.11 6.62
C ALA A 22 9.69 -6.16 6.58
N GLY A 23 10.89 -6.70 6.36
CA GLY A 23 12.14 -5.94 6.29
C GLY A 23 12.68 -5.49 7.65
N THR A 24 12.12 -5.99 8.74
CA THR A 24 12.45 -5.61 10.11
C THR A 24 13.37 -6.64 10.78
N ARG A 25 14.36 -6.17 11.56
CA ARG A 25 15.12 -7.04 12.45
C ARG A 25 14.28 -7.43 13.65
N LEU A 26 14.21 -8.73 13.93
CA LEU A 26 13.51 -9.27 15.08
C LEU A 26 14.52 -9.75 16.11
N TYR A 27 14.73 -8.99 17.18
CA TYR A 27 15.56 -9.46 18.28
C TYR A 27 14.81 -10.53 19.08
N VAL A 28 15.40 -11.69 19.19
CA VAL A 28 14.79 -12.89 19.76
C VAL A 28 15.39 -13.30 21.10
N GLY A 29 16.23 -12.46 21.68
CA GLY A 29 16.97 -12.72 22.91
C GLY A 29 18.33 -13.38 22.63
N ASP A 30 19.16 -13.39 23.66
CA ASP A 30 20.42 -14.12 23.73
C ASP A 30 20.26 -15.41 24.55
N ASP A 31 21.35 -16.09 24.88
CA ASP A 31 21.33 -17.34 25.66
C ASP A 31 20.65 -17.20 27.03
N ASP A 32 20.55 -16.00 27.59
CA ASP A 32 19.95 -15.70 28.90
C ASP A 32 18.52 -15.16 28.81
N THR A 33 18.12 -14.59 27.67
CA THR A 33 16.76 -14.05 27.38
C THR A 33 16.16 -14.75 26.18
N GLN A 34 15.05 -15.45 26.38
CA GLN A 34 14.35 -16.12 25.28
C GLN A 34 13.12 -15.34 24.87
N ALA A 35 12.97 -15.11 23.57
CA ALA A 35 11.69 -14.71 23.01
C ALA A 35 10.64 -15.81 23.27
N CYS A 36 9.39 -15.40 23.40
CA CYS A 36 8.27 -16.32 23.58
C CYS A 36 7.98 -17.21 22.35
N PHE A 37 8.86 -17.28 21.37
CA PHE A 37 8.66 -17.94 20.08
C PHE A 37 9.26 -19.33 20.02
N THR A 38 8.54 -20.27 19.42
CA THR A 38 9.03 -21.58 19.06
C THR A 38 9.86 -21.53 17.79
N GLN A 39 10.60 -22.62 17.47
CA GLN A 39 11.30 -22.71 16.17
C GLN A 39 10.36 -22.58 14.96
N SER A 40 9.12 -23.06 15.08
CA SER A 40 8.09 -22.92 14.05
C SER A 40 7.65 -21.46 13.89
N ASP A 41 7.62 -20.68 14.97
CA ASP A 41 7.25 -19.26 14.93
C ASP A 41 8.35 -18.43 14.25
N PHE A 42 9.62 -18.76 14.47
CA PHE A 42 10.71 -18.11 13.74
C PHE A 42 10.67 -18.35 12.24
N ALA A 43 10.33 -19.57 11.82
CA ALA A 43 10.15 -19.86 10.39
C ALA A 43 9.04 -18.98 9.78
N LYS A 44 7.90 -18.81 10.49
CA LYS A 44 6.82 -17.93 10.04
C LYS A 44 7.25 -16.46 9.99
N ALA A 45 8.00 -15.98 10.99
CA ALA A 45 8.55 -14.63 11.00
C ALA A 45 9.46 -14.39 9.78
N GLN A 46 10.32 -15.35 9.45
CA GLN A 46 11.17 -15.28 8.27
C GLN A 46 10.37 -15.32 6.96
N ASP A 47 9.33 -16.17 6.88
CA ASP A 47 8.41 -16.21 5.72
C ASP A 47 7.65 -14.88 5.53
N TRP A 48 7.47 -14.12 6.61
CA TRP A 48 6.91 -12.76 6.58
C TRP A 48 7.93 -11.67 6.26
N GLY A 49 9.21 -12.05 6.06
CA GLY A 49 10.28 -11.13 5.70
C GLY A 49 10.98 -10.48 6.88
N MET A 50 10.81 -11.00 8.12
CA MET A 50 11.56 -10.56 9.28
C MET A 50 12.95 -11.21 9.30
N ILE A 51 13.93 -10.52 9.90
CA ILE A 51 15.32 -10.97 10.00
C ILE A 51 15.63 -11.22 11.48
N PRO A 52 15.62 -12.47 11.97
CA PRO A 52 15.98 -12.77 13.34
C PRO A 52 17.42 -12.34 13.66
N VAL A 53 17.59 -11.63 14.77
CA VAL A 53 18.91 -11.21 15.29
C VAL A 53 19.04 -11.64 16.75
N TYR A 54 20.26 -12.00 17.14
CA TYR A 54 20.57 -12.54 18.47
C TYR A 54 21.49 -11.62 19.28
N ASN A 55 21.85 -10.47 18.72
CA ASN A 55 22.69 -9.49 19.37
C ASN A 55 21.86 -8.27 19.75
N GLN A 56 21.81 -7.95 21.05
CA GLN A 56 21.05 -6.80 21.57
C GLN A 56 21.47 -5.46 20.92
N ALA A 57 22.72 -5.30 20.52
CA ALA A 57 23.16 -4.08 19.81
C ALA A 57 22.44 -3.90 18.46
N GLU A 58 22.03 -4.98 17.82
CA GLU A 58 21.28 -4.95 16.57
C GLU A 58 19.80 -4.62 16.76
N SER A 59 19.26 -4.81 17.98
CA SER A 59 17.91 -4.41 18.33
C SER A 59 17.75 -2.90 18.54
N GLN A 60 18.84 -2.17 18.67
CA GLN A 60 18.86 -0.71 18.83
C GLN A 60 18.96 0.03 17.48
N THR A 61 18.94 -0.68 16.38
CA THR A 61 18.96 -0.08 15.04
C THR A 61 17.56 0.29 14.62
N TYR A 62 17.44 1.28 13.74
CA TYR A 62 16.18 1.61 13.10
C TYR A 62 15.55 0.36 12.42
N HIS A 63 14.25 0.16 12.55
CA HIS A 63 13.51 -1.05 12.14
C HIS A 63 13.96 -2.34 12.83
N ALA A 64 14.19 -2.29 14.10
CA ALA A 64 14.32 -3.46 14.94
C ALA A 64 13.14 -3.56 15.90
N ILE A 65 12.64 -4.76 16.09
CA ILE A 65 11.58 -5.09 17.06
C ILE A 65 12.18 -6.03 18.08
N ASP A 66 11.93 -5.77 19.34
CA ASP A 66 12.34 -6.63 20.45
C ASP A 66 11.20 -7.60 20.81
N ALA A 67 11.31 -8.86 20.37
CA ALA A 67 10.34 -9.91 20.65
C ALA A 67 10.43 -10.46 22.08
N THR A 68 11.37 -10.00 22.89
CA THR A 68 11.44 -10.34 24.33
C THR A 68 10.53 -9.45 25.17
N VAL A 69 10.10 -8.32 24.62
CA VAL A 69 9.11 -7.42 25.22
C VAL A 69 7.71 -7.98 24.98
N PRO A 70 6.91 -8.23 26.03
CA PRO A 70 5.52 -8.63 25.85
C PRO A 70 4.75 -7.62 25.00
N VAL A 71 3.93 -8.10 24.07
CA VAL A 71 3.17 -7.22 23.16
C VAL A 71 2.21 -6.28 23.93
N ASP A 72 1.77 -6.66 25.12
CA ASP A 72 0.95 -5.82 26.01
C ASP A 72 1.69 -4.55 26.45
N GLU A 73 3.03 -4.61 26.55
CA GLU A 73 3.88 -3.49 26.96
C GLU A 73 4.27 -2.58 25.78
N VAL A 74 3.97 -2.99 24.54
CA VAL A 74 4.21 -2.16 23.34
C VAL A 74 3.20 -1.00 23.33
N PRO A 75 3.66 0.26 23.14
CA PRO A 75 2.77 1.41 23.06
C PRO A 75 1.72 1.26 21.97
N ASP A 76 0.48 1.66 22.27
CA ASP A 76 -0.61 1.64 21.31
C ASP A 76 -0.76 3.01 20.63
N ALA A 77 -0.35 3.11 19.38
CA ALA A 77 -0.42 4.35 18.60
C ALA A 77 -1.88 4.83 18.37
N ARG A 78 -2.86 3.94 18.54
CA ARG A 78 -4.29 4.28 18.45
C ARG A 78 -4.77 5.11 19.62
N GLU A 79 -4.10 5.01 20.78
CA GLU A 79 -4.41 5.77 21.98
C GLU A 79 -3.75 7.15 22.04
N LEU A 80 -2.82 7.44 21.10
CA LEU A 80 -2.16 8.73 21.01
C LEU A 80 -3.13 9.85 20.57
N THR A 81 -2.84 11.07 20.98
CA THR A 81 -3.49 12.27 20.42
C THR A 81 -3.17 12.42 18.94
N GLY A 82 -3.91 13.27 18.20
CA GLY A 82 -3.61 13.53 16.80
C GLY A 82 -2.16 13.97 16.59
N ALA A 83 -1.66 14.91 17.40
CA ALA A 83 -0.26 15.32 17.37
C ALA A 83 0.70 14.17 17.64
N GLY A 84 0.46 13.40 18.71
CA GLY A 84 1.30 12.26 19.09
C GLY A 84 1.32 11.15 18.05
N ALA A 85 0.19 10.87 17.39
CA ALA A 85 0.12 9.89 16.32
C ALA A 85 0.90 10.33 15.07
N ILE A 86 0.82 11.62 14.71
CA ILE A 86 1.60 12.16 13.59
C ILE A 86 3.10 12.17 13.93
N ASP A 87 3.47 12.55 15.15
CA ASP A 87 4.87 12.56 15.59
C ASP A 87 5.44 11.14 15.62
N PHE A 88 4.67 10.16 16.11
CA PHE A 88 5.05 8.74 16.06
C PHE A 88 5.27 8.27 14.61
N ALA A 89 4.38 8.62 13.69
CA ALA A 89 4.57 8.29 12.27
C ALA A 89 5.81 8.96 11.70
N GLN A 90 6.03 10.24 12.01
CA GLN A 90 7.19 11.00 11.54
C GLN A 90 8.52 10.39 11.97
N ASP A 91 8.60 9.89 13.21
CA ASP A 91 9.79 9.20 13.72
C ASP A 91 10.13 7.91 12.96
N HIS A 92 9.13 7.32 12.30
CA HIS A 92 9.27 6.09 11.49
C HIS A 92 9.24 6.35 9.97
N MET A 93 9.37 7.61 9.54
CA MET A 93 9.37 8.01 8.12
C MET A 93 10.63 8.81 7.72
N PRO A 94 11.83 8.27 7.93
CA PRO A 94 13.08 8.99 7.65
C PRO A 94 13.43 9.05 6.16
N VAL A 95 12.89 8.15 5.30
CA VAL A 95 13.22 8.12 3.87
C VAL A 95 12.61 9.31 3.14
N SER A 96 11.32 9.56 3.34
CA SER A 96 10.62 10.72 2.77
C SER A 96 11.19 12.04 3.32
N ALA A 97 11.57 12.06 4.61
CA ALA A 97 12.20 13.22 5.23
C ALA A 97 13.55 13.57 4.60
N GLU A 98 14.41 12.56 4.39
CA GLU A 98 15.72 12.75 3.74
C GLU A 98 15.55 13.18 2.29
N LEU A 99 14.63 12.54 1.55
CA LEU A 99 14.35 12.90 0.17
C LEU A 99 13.80 14.34 0.04
N MET A 100 12.90 14.76 0.93
CA MET A 100 12.45 16.16 0.97
C MET A 100 13.60 17.13 1.26
N ARG A 101 14.52 16.77 2.16
CA ARG A 101 15.72 17.55 2.44
C ARG A 101 16.60 17.72 1.18
N GLU A 102 16.77 16.65 0.39
CA GLU A 102 17.49 16.69 -0.88
C GLU A 102 16.75 17.52 -1.93
N ALA A 103 15.44 17.32 -2.09
CA ALA A 103 14.61 18.02 -3.07
C ALA A 103 14.66 19.54 -2.89
N ARG A 104 14.64 20.02 -1.63
CA ARG A 104 14.72 21.46 -1.30
C ARG A 104 16.06 22.14 -1.65
N GLN A 105 17.09 21.38 -1.99
CA GLN A 105 18.35 21.96 -2.47
C GLN A 105 18.25 22.48 -3.92
N ASP A 106 17.38 21.86 -4.70
CA ASP A 106 17.28 22.11 -6.15
C ASP A 106 15.94 22.70 -6.58
N VAL A 107 14.88 22.56 -5.76
CA VAL A 107 13.53 22.97 -6.08
C VAL A 107 12.97 23.90 -5.00
N ASP A 108 12.42 25.02 -5.42
CA ASP A 108 11.70 25.94 -4.55
C ASP A 108 10.21 25.58 -4.53
N PHE A 109 9.72 25.17 -3.37
CA PHE A 109 8.30 24.87 -3.13
C PHE A 109 7.49 26.11 -2.71
N THR A 110 8.14 27.27 -2.53
CA THR A 110 7.48 28.47 -2.01
C THR A 110 6.34 28.91 -2.93
N GLY A 111 5.14 28.96 -2.36
CA GLY A 111 3.94 29.41 -3.07
C GLY A 111 3.34 28.36 -4.03
N ILE A 112 3.93 27.16 -4.14
CA ILE A 112 3.31 26.05 -4.86
C ILE A 112 2.08 25.60 -4.07
N ARG A 113 0.94 25.51 -4.76
CA ARG A 113 -0.34 25.11 -4.16
C ARG A 113 -0.64 23.65 -4.52
N ILE A 114 -0.76 22.82 -3.48
CA ILE A 114 -0.92 21.36 -3.63
C ILE A 114 -2.22 20.92 -2.95
N ALA A 115 -3.14 20.37 -3.71
CA ALA A 115 -4.30 19.67 -3.17
C ALA A 115 -3.98 18.17 -3.08
N VAL A 116 -4.26 17.58 -1.93
CA VAL A 116 -3.99 16.16 -1.65
C VAL A 116 -5.31 15.44 -1.42
N CYS A 117 -5.60 14.45 -2.23
CA CYS A 117 -6.75 13.56 -2.11
C CYS A 117 -6.26 12.15 -1.80
N LEU A 118 -6.00 11.88 -0.54
CA LEU A 118 -5.54 10.58 -0.03
C LEU A 118 -6.31 10.23 1.24
N ILE A 119 -6.30 8.95 1.63
CA ILE A 119 -6.80 8.53 2.95
C ILE A 119 -6.01 9.29 4.02
N LEU A 120 -6.73 9.92 4.96
CA LEU A 120 -6.12 10.75 6.00
C LEU A 120 -5.77 9.92 7.22
N GLU A 121 -4.50 9.64 7.34
CA GLU A 121 -3.87 8.89 8.41
C GLU A 121 -2.65 9.65 8.94
N PRO A 122 -2.05 9.26 10.09
CA PRO A 122 -0.86 9.93 10.62
C PRO A 122 0.27 10.09 9.60
N LYS A 123 0.53 9.06 8.78
CA LYS A 123 1.58 9.07 7.73
C LYS A 123 1.26 10.04 6.58
N THR A 124 0.00 10.19 6.19
CA THR A 124 -0.44 11.20 5.21
C THR A 124 -0.23 12.63 5.77
N ALA A 125 -0.49 12.81 7.07
CA ALA A 125 -0.21 14.08 7.72
C ALA A 125 1.28 14.42 7.74
N VAL A 126 2.18 13.43 7.85
CA VAL A 126 3.63 13.63 7.72
C VAL A 126 3.97 14.20 6.34
N LEU A 127 3.44 13.62 5.26
CA LEU A 127 3.63 14.15 3.90
C LEU A 127 3.14 15.61 3.79
N LEU A 128 1.95 15.92 4.31
CA LEU A 128 1.40 17.28 4.31
C LEU A 128 2.29 18.25 5.09
N ARG A 129 2.79 17.86 6.27
CA ARG A 129 3.72 18.66 7.07
C ARG A 129 5.04 18.90 6.33
N GLN A 130 5.61 17.87 5.69
CA GLN A 130 6.85 17.99 4.92
C GLN A 130 6.71 18.97 3.74
N LEU A 131 5.63 18.89 2.97
CA LEU A 131 5.34 19.80 1.86
C LEU A 131 5.14 21.25 2.37
N LYS A 132 4.37 21.44 3.46
CA LYS A 132 4.18 22.76 4.09
C LYS A 132 5.48 23.35 4.61
N GLN A 133 6.30 22.55 5.29
CA GLN A 133 7.62 22.97 5.79
C GLN A 133 8.59 23.30 4.66
N ALA A 134 8.41 22.73 3.47
CA ALA A 134 9.16 23.10 2.28
C ALA A 134 8.72 24.44 1.67
N GLY A 135 7.59 25.01 2.10
CA GLY A 135 7.05 26.29 1.65
C GLY A 135 5.81 26.20 0.78
N ALA A 136 5.30 24.99 0.51
CA ALA A 136 4.07 24.82 -0.24
C ALA A 136 2.83 25.22 0.58
N ILE A 137 1.79 25.65 -0.11
CA ILE A 137 0.44 25.81 0.43
C ILE A 137 -0.29 24.50 0.15
N VAL A 138 -0.67 23.79 1.22
CA VAL A 138 -1.26 22.46 1.10
C VAL A 138 -2.66 22.42 1.70
N GLY A 139 -3.53 21.62 1.12
CA GLY A 139 -4.82 21.26 1.68
C GLY A 139 -5.16 19.81 1.36
N ALA A 140 -5.94 19.16 2.21
CA ALA A 140 -6.32 17.77 2.06
C ALA A 140 -7.84 17.61 1.95
N TYR A 141 -8.27 16.79 1.00
CA TYR A 141 -9.61 16.23 0.94
C TYR A 141 -9.55 14.74 1.27
N CYS A 142 -10.51 14.32 2.05
CA CYS A 142 -10.64 12.91 2.40
C CYS A 142 -12.12 12.55 2.33
N GLY A 143 -12.46 11.46 1.66
CA GLY A 143 -13.82 10.91 1.66
C GLY A 143 -14.31 10.57 3.07
N SER A 144 -15.58 10.24 3.23
CA SER A 144 -16.18 9.87 4.53
C SER A 144 -15.66 8.56 5.11
N GLU A 145 -14.92 7.79 4.30
CA GLU A 145 -14.43 6.45 4.63
C GLU A 145 -13.08 6.54 5.33
N ALA A 146 -12.77 5.62 6.20
CA ALA A 146 -11.45 5.28 6.75
C ALA A 146 -10.46 6.43 7.04
N ASN A 147 -10.89 7.52 7.68
CA ASN A 147 -10.02 8.63 8.04
C ASN A 147 -9.86 8.75 9.57
N ASP A 148 -8.74 9.28 10.01
CA ASP A 148 -8.46 9.55 11.41
C ASP A 148 -8.88 10.98 11.78
N GLU A 149 -9.99 11.10 12.53
CA GLU A 149 -10.53 12.38 12.95
C GLU A 149 -9.57 13.19 13.85
N ARG A 150 -8.75 12.50 14.65
CA ARG A 150 -7.73 13.13 15.51
C ARG A 150 -6.68 13.83 14.64
N VAL A 151 -6.28 13.19 13.54
CA VAL A 151 -5.32 13.73 12.56
C VAL A 151 -5.93 14.91 11.82
N ALA A 152 -7.18 14.81 11.37
CA ALA A 152 -7.89 15.90 10.70
C ALA A 152 -7.99 17.15 11.61
N ALA A 153 -8.34 16.97 12.87
CA ALA A 153 -8.40 18.06 13.85
C ALA A 153 -7.03 18.71 14.06
N GLN A 154 -5.98 17.90 14.24
CA GLN A 154 -4.62 18.38 14.45
C GLN A 154 -4.10 19.20 13.25
N LEU A 155 -4.31 18.72 12.02
CA LEU A 155 -3.87 19.44 10.83
C LEU A 155 -4.57 20.80 10.66
N ARG A 156 -5.89 20.88 11.00
CA ARG A 156 -6.61 22.16 11.02
C ARG A 156 -6.05 23.13 12.05
N GLU A 157 -5.68 22.66 13.25
CA GLU A 157 -5.00 23.47 14.27
C GLU A 157 -3.64 23.98 13.78
N GLU A 158 -2.93 23.20 12.97
CA GLU A 158 -1.69 23.58 12.32
C GLU A 158 -1.88 24.51 11.11
N GLY A 159 -3.13 24.87 10.78
CA GLY A 159 -3.46 25.73 9.65
C GLY A 159 -3.26 25.07 8.30
N ILE A 160 -3.55 23.77 8.21
CA ILE A 160 -3.71 23.04 6.96
C ILE A 160 -5.20 22.81 6.75
N PRO A 161 -5.83 23.36 5.69
CA PRO A 161 -7.22 23.07 5.36
C PRO A 161 -7.44 21.57 5.15
N VAL A 162 -8.45 21.02 5.83
CA VAL A 162 -8.85 19.62 5.66
C VAL A 162 -10.36 19.58 5.43
N ALA A 163 -10.76 19.24 4.22
CA ALA A 163 -12.15 19.00 3.86
C ALA A 163 -12.52 17.55 4.19
N TYR A 164 -13.04 17.35 5.38
CA TYR A 164 -13.47 16.06 5.90
C TYR A 164 -14.51 16.23 7.00
N ASN A 165 -15.56 15.42 6.95
CA ASN A 165 -16.50 15.21 8.04
C ASN A 165 -17.08 13.80 7.90
N PRO A 166 -17.03 12.95 8.95
CA PRO A 166 -17.55 11.58 8.90
C PRO A 166 -19.05 11.48 8.66
N ASP A 167 -19.79 12.55 8.96
CA ASP A 167 -21.25 12.61 8.84
C ASP A 167 -21.72 13.20 7.50
N TRP A 168 -20.83 13.51 6.56
CA TRP A 168 -21.23 14.04 5.27
C TRP A 168 -22.07 13.06 4.46
N THR A 169 -23.15 13.57 3.88
CA THR A 169 -23.80 12.88 2.77
C THR A 169 -22.92 12.91 1.51
N PRO A 170 -23.13 12.05 0.51
CA PRO A 170 -22.38 12.09 -0.75
C PRO A 170 -22.37 13.48 -1.39
N GLU A 171 -23.48 14.21 -1.34
CA GLU A 171 -23.60 15.57 -1.88
C GLU A 171 -22.76 16.58 -1.07
N GLN A 172 -22.69 16.42 0.25
CA GLN A 172 -21.86 17.26 1.12
C GLN A 172 -20.38 16.97 0.93
N ALA A 173 -20.02 15.69 0.75
CA ALA A 173 -18.66 15.27 0.44
C ALA A 173 -18.19 15.84 -0.91
N HIS A 174 -19.05 15.78 -1.93
CA HIS A 174 -18.82 16.39 -3.24
C HIS A 174 -18.61 17.91 -3.12
N GLN A 175 -19.48 18.61 -2.40
CA GLN A 175 -19.33 20.05 -2.19
C GLN A 175 -18.07 20.39 -1.41
N GLY A 176 -17.72 19.61 -0.38
CA GLY A 176 -16.48 19.80 0.38
C GLY A 176 -15.23 19.61 -0.48
N ALA A 177 -15.27 18.73 -1.45
CA ALA A 177 -14.19 18.56 -2.43
C ALA A 177 -14.04 19.80 -3.32
N LEU A 178 -15.14 20.34 -3.82
CA LEU A 178 -15.16 21.58 -4.63
C LEU A 178 -14.69 22.78 -3.82
N ASP A 179 -15.16 22.92 -2.58
CA ASP A 179 -14.78 24.03 -1.69
C ASP A 179 -13.26 24.03 -1.44
N LEU A 180 -12.63 22.85 -1.25
CA LEU A 180 -11.20 22.74 -1.08
C LEU A 180 -10.44 23.10 -2.37
N LEU A 181 -10.92 22.65 -3.53
CA LEU A 181 -10.34 23.04 -4.83
C LEU A 181 -10.38 24.56 -5.01
N ASP A 182 -11.50 25.19 -4.67
CA ASP A 182 -11.69 26.64 -4.75
C ASP A 182 -10.82 27.39 -3.73
N GLU A 183 -10.59 26.85 -2.53
CA GLU A 183 -9.73 27.43 -1.51
C GLU A 183 -8.25 27.34 -1.89
N ILE A 184 -7.78 26.15 -2.29
CA ILE A 184 -6.36 25.90 -2.55
C ILE A 184 -5.96 26.42 -3.93
N GLN A 185 -6.83 26.37 -4.93
CA GLN A 185 -6.49 26.72 -6.33
C GLN A 185 -5.20 25.99 -6.79
N PRO A 186 -5.16 24.66 -6.81
CA PRO A 186 -3.93 23.88 -6.88
C PRO A 186 -3.16 24.07 -8.19
N ASN A 187 -1.82 24.07 -8.08
CA ASN A 187 -0.92 23.91 -9.21
C ASN A 187 -0.54 22.43 -9.42
N ILE A 188 -0.58 21.65 -8.34
CA ILE A 188 -0.32 20.21 -8.35
C ILE A 188 -1.43 19.52 -7.56
N ILE A 189 -1.83 18.35 -8.02
CA ILE A 189 -2.72 17.45 -7.29
C ILE A 189 -1.96 16.15 -6.98
N ILE A 190 -1.98 15.72 -5.74
CA ILE A 190 -1.62 14.38 -5.32
C ILE A 190 -2.95 13.64 -5.16
N ASP A 191 -3.15 12.59 -5.94
CA ASP A 191 -4.48 11.97 -6.11
C ASP A 191 -4.46 10.45 -5.82
N ASP A 192 -5.61 9.96 -5.44
CA ASP A 192 -5.94 8.55 -5.29
C ASP A 192 -7.19 8.23 -6.11
N GLY A 193 -7.07 7.24 -7.01
CA GLY A 193 -8.17 6.83 -7.87
C GLY A 193 -8.54 7.86 -8.94
N ALA A 194 -7.68 8.83 -9.23
CA ALA A 194 -7.91 9.95 -10.12
C ALA A 194 -9.16 10.77 -9.74
N SER A 195 -9.52 10.77 -8.46
CA SER A 195 -10.80 11.30 -7.99
C SER A 195 -10.86 12.82 -8.06
N PHE A 196 -9.83 13.47 -7.56
CA PHE A 196 -9.76 14.92 -7.43
C PHE A 196 -9.43 15.59 -8.76
N ALA A 197 -8.50 15.02 -9.52
CA ALA A 197 -8.13 15.56 -10.83
C ALA A 197 -9.28 15.45 -11.85
N ARG A 198 -10.05 14.34 -11.82
CA ARG A 198 -11.25 14.22 -12.68
C ARG A 198 -12.34 15.19 -12.26
N LEU A 199 -12.58 15.33 -10.96
CA LEU A 199 -13.54 16.32 -10.43
C LEU A 199 -13.17 17.73 -10.91
N ALA A 200 -11.90 18.13 -10.73
CA ALA A 200 -11.41 19.42 -11.19
C ALA A 200 -11.56 19.59 -12.70
N ALA A 201 -11.20 18.58 -13.49
CA ALA A 201 -11.34 18.65 -14.96
C ALA A 201 -12.80 18.80 -15.43
N MET A 202 -13.76 18.21 -14.71
CA MET A 202 -15.17 18.25 -15.07
C MET A 202 -15.90 19.51 -14.57
N GLU A 203 -15.59 19.95 -13.34
CA GLU A 203 -16.39 20.97 -12.64
C GLU A 203 -15.63 22.28 -12.34
N ARG A 204 -14.30 22.28 -12.52
CA ARG A 204 -13.40 23.45 -12.37
C ARG A 204 -12.36 23.48 -13.49
N PRO A 205 -12.77 23.42 -14.78
CA PRO A 205 -11.82 23.32 -15.90
C PRO A 205 -10.82 24.50 -15.94
N GLU A 206 -11.21 25.67 -15.40
CA GLU A 206 -10.31 26.82 -15.28
C GLU A 206 -9.09 26.58 -14.38
N LEU A 207 -9.21 25.71 -13.37
CA LEU A 207 -8.06 25.33 -12.53
C LEU A 207 -7.05 24.50 -13.34
N MET A 208 -7.55 23.68 -14.25
CA MET A 208 -6.70 22.79 -15.04
C MET A 208 -5.85 23.55 -16.08
N GLU A 209 -6.20 24.79 -16.43
CA GLU A 209 -5.36 25.64 -17.26
C GLU A 209 -4.03 26.03 -16.60
N HIS A 210 -3.97 25.96 -15.28
CA HIS A 210 -2.81 26.37 -14.47
C HIS A 210 -2.15 25.17 -13.75
N ILE A 211 -2.63 23.95 -14.00
CA ILE A 211 -2.07 22.75 -13.38
C ILE A 211 -0.67 22.44 -13.97
N ILE A 212 0.30 22.22 -13.10
CA ILE A 212 1.63 21.74 -13.51
C ILE A 212 1.57 20.24 -13.79
N GLY A 213 0.79 19.50 -12.98
CA GLY A 213 0.54 18.09 -13.17
C GLY A 213 -0.09 17.42 -11.96
N VAL A 214 -0.29 16.13 -12.10
CA VAL A 214 -0.89 15.25 -11.09
C VAL A 214 0.08 14.13 -10.74
N ALA A 215 0.13 13.73 -9.47
CA ALA A 215 0.86 12.55 -8.99
C ALA A 215 -0.16 11.52 -8.48
N GLU A 216 -0.31 10.39 -9.20
CA GLU A 216 -1.34 9.39 -8.92
C GLU A 216 -0.79 8.20 -8.15
N GLU A 217 -1.38 7.94 -6.97
CA GLU A 217 -0.94 6.92 -6.01
C GLU A 217 -1.34 5.50 -6.39
N THR A 218 -2.46 5.30 -7.09
CA THR A 218 -3.12 3.99 -7.15
C THR A 218 -3.26 3.40 -8.54
N THR A 219 -3.34 2.06 -8.60
CA THR A 219 -3.62 1.33 -9.85
C THR A 219 -4.97 1.71 -10.44
N SER A 220 -5.98 1.97 -9.61
CA SER A 220 -7.33 2.38 -10.06
C SER A 220 -7.29 3.73 -10.76
N GLY A 221 -6.54 4.69 -10.21
CA GLY A 221 -6.37 6.01 -10.80
C GLY A 221 -5.58 5.97 -12.11
N ILE A 222 -4.50 5.18 -12.18
CA ILE A 222 -3.77 4.98 -13.43
C ILE A 222 -4.70 4.45 -14.54
N ARG A 223 -5.58 3.50 -14.23
CA ARG A 223 -6.58 3.00 -15.19
C ARG A 223 -7.56 4.09 -15.63
N ALA A 224 -7.99 4.94 -14.69
CA ALA A 224 -8.89 6.06 -15.00
C ALA A 224 -8.20 7.10 -15.89
N PHE A 225 -6.95 7.48 -15.60
CA PHE A 225 -6.18 8.38 -16.46
C PHE A 225 -5.85 7.77 -17.81
N GLN A 226 -5.58 6.46 -17.88
CA GLN A 226 -5.41 5.78 -19.16
C GLN A 226 -6.69 5.87 -20.01
N ALA A 227 -7.85 5.65 -19.42
CA ALA A 227 -9.13 5.80 -20.12
C ALA A 227 -9.37 7.26 -20.59
N MET A 228 -8.99 8.26 -19.78
CA MET A 228 -9.04 9.67 -20.19
C MET A 228 -8.08 9.95 -21.35
N GLN A 229 -6.88 9.40 -21.31
CA GLN A 229 -5.89 9.54 -22.38
C GLN A 229 -6.37 8.91 -23.69
N ASP A 230 -6.90 7.69 -23.64
CA ASP A 230 -7.45 6.98 -24.79
C ASP A 230 -8.64 7.71 -25.42
N ALA A 231 -9.42 8.41 -24.58
CA ALA A 231 -10.53 9.28 -25.01
C ALA A 231 -10.06 10.66 -25.53
N GLY A 232 -8.76 10.98 -25.44
CA GLY A 232 -8.22 12.30 -25.80
C GLY A 232 -8.62 13.43 -24.85
N ALA A 233 -9.04 13.08 -23.61
CA ALA A 233 -9.54 14.02 -22.60
C ALA A 233 -8.46 14.43 -21.57
N LEU A 234 -7.28 13.78 -21.56
CA LEU A 234 -6.20 14.06 -20.62
C LEU A 234 -5.33 15.22 -21.14
N SER A 235 -5.54 16.42 -20.59
CA SER A 235 -4.92 17.66 -21.04
C SER A 235 -3.78 18.16 -20.15
N PHE A 236 -3.27 17.32 -19.25
CA PHE A 236 -2.19 17.65 -18.30
C PHE A 236 -1.26 16.46 -18.07
N PRO A 237 -0.03 16.70 -17.56
CA PRO A 237 0.88 15.63 -17.19
C PRO A 237 0.39 14.87 -15.95
N VAL A 238 0.50 13.55 -15.96
CA VAL A 238 0.23 12.68 -14.80
C VAL A 238 1.43 11.78 -14.56
N ILE A 239 2.01 11.86 -13.37
CA ILE A 239 3.07 10.95 -12.95
C ILE A 239 2.44 9.73 -12.27
N ALA A 240 2.68 8.56 -12.85
CA ALA A 240 2.21 7.29 -12.36
C ALA A 240 3.08 6.81 -11.17
N VAL A 241 2.81 7.33 -9.97
CA VAL A 241 3.52 6.95 -8.73
C VAL A 241 3.35 5.46 -8.46
N ASN A 242 2.13 4.91 -8.66
CA ASN A 242 1.87 3.48 -8.51
C ASN A 242 2.83 2.59 -9.32
N ASP A 243 3.34 3.07 -10.46
CA ASP A 243 4.18 2.27 -11.35
C ASP A 243 5.67 2.23 -10.93
N SER A 244 6.06 3.01 -9.91
CA SER A 244 7.36 2.88 -9.25
C SER A 244 7.49 1.54 -8.56
N MET A 245 8.68 0.93 -8.65
CA MET A 245 8.97 -0.31 -7.91
C MET A 245 8.95 -0.09 -6.39
N LEU A 246 9.26 1.11 -5.92
CA LEU A 246 9.23 1.47 -4.49
C LEU A 246 7.79 1.60 -3.96
N LYS A 247 6.81 1.81 -4.85
CA LYS A 247 5.39 1.78 -4.50
C LYS A 247 4.81 0.38 -4.71
N THR A 248 4.74 -0.11 -5.95
CA THR A 248 4.03 -1.36 -6.26
C THR A 248 4.70 -2.60 -5.68
N GLY A 249 6.03 -2.61 -5.60
CA GLY A 249 6.81 -3.73 -5.04
C GLY A 249 6.83 -3.77 -3.51
N PHE A 250 6.50 -2.67 -2.83
CA PHE A 250 6.51 -2.58 -1.37
C PHE A 250 5.12 -2.34 -0.81
N ASP A 251 4.46 -1.25 -1.15
CA ASP A 251 3.15 -0.92 -0.61
C ASP A 251 2.09 -1.95 -1.03
N ASN A 252 1.93 -2.19 -2.32
CA ASN A 252 0.95 -3.17 -2.80
C ASN A 252 1.31 -4.60 -2.38
N ALA A 253 2.59 -4.99 -2.41
CA ALA A 253 3.00 -6.36 -2.14
C ALA A 253 3.17 -6.68 -0.64
N HIS A 254 3.78 -5.77 0.12
CA HIS A 254 4.06 -5.99 1.54
C HIS A 254 3.04 -5.26 2.42
N GLY A 255 2.79 -3.98 2.20
CA GLY A 255 1.89 -3.19 3.04
C GLY A 255 0.47 -3.73 3.05
N THR A 256 -0.19 -3.78 1.90
CA THR A 256 -1.56 -4.28 1.79
C THR A 256 -1.66 -5.75 2.22
N GLY A 257 -0.71 -6.60 1.76
CA GLY A 257 -0.70 -8.01 2.13
C GLY A 257 -0.60 -8.24 3.64
N GLU A 258 0.23 -7.48 4.34
CA GLU A 258 0.42 -7.58 5.79
C GLU A 258 -0.79 -7.07 6.56
N THR A 259 -1.24 -5.86 6.26
CA THR A 259 -2.36 -5.24 6.98
C THR A 259 -3.66 -6.00 6.79
N CYS A 260 -3.93 -6.51 5.58
CA CYS A 260 -5.13 -7.32 5.35
C CYS A 260 -5.11 -8.60 6.18
N VAL A 261 -3.97 -9.31 6.27
CA VAL A 261 -3.87 -10.54 7.06
C VAL A 261 -4.04 -10.26 8.54
N THR A 262 -3.31 -9.28 9.10
CA THR A 262 -3.39 -8.94 10.53
C THR A 262 -4.77 -8.41 10.93
N THR A 263 -5.43 -7.66 10.06
CA THR A 263 -6.82 -7.20 10.28
C THR A 263 -7.80 -8.36 10.26
N MET A 264 -7.68 -9.28 9.31
CA MET A 264 -8.54 -10.49 9.29
C MET A 264 -8.30 -11.37 10.52
N GLN A 265 -7.05 -11.50 11.01
CA GLN A 265 -6.76 -12.21 12.25
C GLN A 265 -7.43 -11.55 13.47
N ARG A 266 -7.48 -10.23 13.52
CA ARG A 266 -8.19 -9.49 14.57
C ARG A 266 -9.70 -9.76 14.55
N ILE A 267 -10.30 -9.75 13.35
CA ILE A 267 -11.77 -9.92 13.18
C ILE A 267 -12.20 -11.36 13.39
N LEU A 268 -11.41 -12.33 12.90
CA LEU A 268 -11.79 -13.76 12.81
C LEU A 268 -11.14 -14.64 13.87
N GLY A 269 -10.12 -14.13 14.56
CA GLY A 269 -9.25 -14.85 15.47
C GLY A 269 -7.88 -15.17 14.88
N HIS A 270 -6.85 -15.22 15.72
CA HIS A 270 -5.45 -15.30 15.30
C HIS A 270 -5.11 -16.52 14.44
N ASP A 271 -5.79 -17.64 14.64
CA ASP A 271 -5.56 -18.89 13.90
C ASP A 271 -6.54 -19.09 12.72
N CYS A 272 -7.19 -18.01 12.27
CA CYS A 272 -8.26 -18.08 11.25
C CYS A 272 -7.82 -18.69 9.92
N PHE A 273 -6.54 -18.70 9.61
CA PHE A 273 -5.97 -19.26 8.38
C PHE A 273 -5.46 -20.71 8.55
N ALA A 274 -5.20 -21.16 9.78
CA ALA A 274 -4.57 -22.45 10.04
C ALA A 274 -5.43 -23.63 9.55
N GLY A 275 -4.91 -24.40 8.58
CA GLY A 275 -5.60 -25.53 7.98
C GLY A 275 -6.81 -25.21 7.12
N LYS A 276 -7.03 -23.92 6.78
CA LYS A 276 -8.12 -23.48 5.92
C LYS A 276 -7.75 -23.51 4.45
N ASN A 277 -8.74 -23.77 3.61
CA ASN A 277 -8.61 -23.61 2.17
C ASN A 277 -8.94 -22.15 1.81
N ALA A 278 -7.99 -21.45 1.23
CA ALA A 278 -8.12 -20.05 0.81
C ALA A 278 -8.02 -19.94 -0.72
N CYS A 279 -9.05 -19.37 -1.34
CA CYS A 279 -9.03 -18.98 -2.75
C CYS A 279 -8.65 -17.49 -2.84
N VAL A 280 -7.56 -17.18 -3.54
CA VAL A 280 -7.14 -15.82 -3.82
C VAL A 280 -7.35 -15.54 -5.30
N VAL A 281 -8.28 -14.64 -5.60
CA VAL A 281 -8.64 -14.23 -6.95
C VAL A 281 -7.86 -12.98 -7.32
N GLY A 282 -6.94 -13.12 -8.29
CA GLY A 282 -5.93 -12.14 -8.66
C GLY A 282 -4.58 -12.42 -7.99
N TYR A 283 -3.52 -12.56 -8.80
CA TYR A 283 -2.15 -12.82 -8.33
C TYR A 283 -1.19 -11.70 -8.77
N GLY A 284 -1.70 -10.47 -8.77
CA GLY A 284 -0.90 -9.25 -8.82
C GLY A 284 -0.11 -9.03 -7.52
N PRO A 285 0.59 -7.90 -7.36
CA PRO A 285 1.40 -7.62 -6.17
C PRO A 285 0.63 -7.83 -4.85
N VAL A 286 -0.60 -7.33 -4.76
CA VAL A 286 -1.47 -7.46 -3.58
C VAL A 286 -1.81 -8.92 -3.28
N GLY A 287 -2.39 -9.63 -4.25
CA GLY A 287 -2.78 -11.03 -4.06
C GLY A 287 -1.60 -11.94 -3.76
N ARG A 288 -0.45 -11.69 -4.40
CA ARG A 288 0.80 -12.39 -4.14
C ARG A 288 1.28 -12.18 -2.71
N GLY A 289 1.34 -10.92 -2.25
CA GLY A 289 1.76 -10.58 -0.90
C GLY A 289 0.88 -11.19 0.17
N PHE A 290 -0.43 -11.20 -0.04
CA PHE A 290 -1.40 -11.86 0.84
C PHE A 290 -1.23 -13.39 0.84
N ALA A 291 -1.18 -14.02 -0.34
CA ALA A 291 -1.09 -15.48 -0.49
C ALA A 291 0.14 -16.07 0.24
N HIS A 292 1.30 -15.44 0.11
CA HIS A 292 2.52 -15.87 0.79
C HIS A 292 2.35 -15.85 2.32
N ARG A 293 1.74 -14.79 2.87
CA ARG A 293 1.57 -14.63 4.32
C ARG A 293 0.58 -15.64 4.89
N VAL A 294 -0.57 -15.84 4.25
CA VAL A 294 -1.56 -16.80 4.76
C VAL A 294 -1.09 -18.24 4.62
N ARG A 295 -0.27 -18.55 3.59
CA ARG A 295 0.40 -19.84 3.49
C ARG A 295 1.35 -20.07 4.67
N ALA A 296 2.15 -19.09 5.04
CA ALA A 296 3.03 -19.17 6.21
C ALA A 296 2.25 -19.39 7.52
N LEU A 297 1.00 -18.89 7.60
CA LEU A 297 0.07 -19.13 8.70
C LEU A 297 -0.66 -20.49 8.61
N GLY A 298 -0.35 -21.30 7.61
CA GLY A 298 -0.86 -22.66 7.48
C GLY A 298 -2.11 -22.83 6.62
N ALA A 299 -2.48 -21.84 5.80
CA ALA A 299 -3.55 -21.99 4.82
C ALA A 299 -3.10 -22.84 3.61
N ASN A 300 -4.03 -23.60 3.05
CA ASN A 300 -3.92 -24.21 1.72
C ASN A 300 -4.43 -23.20 0.69
N VAL A 301 -3.54 -22.61 -0.09
CA VAL A 301 -3.90 -21.51 -0.99
C VAL A 301 -4.02 -21.99 -2.42
N THR A 302 -5.15 -21.66 -3.05
CA THR A 302 -5.40 -21.80 -4.50
C THR A 302 -5.53 -20.42 -5.11
N ILE A 303 -4.81 -20.18 -6.20
CA ILE A 303 -4.83 -18.92 -6.95
C ILE A 303 -5.76 -19.06 -8.16
N CYS A 304 -6.58 -18.03 -8.38
CA CYS A 304 -7.40 -17.89 -9.57
C CYS A 304 -7.00 -16.59 -10.28
N ASP A 305 -6.46 -16.70 -11.49
CA ASP A 305 -6.10 -15.54 -12.31
C ASP A 305 -6.47 -15.78 -13.77
N THR A 306 -7.03 -14.77 -14.42
CA THR A 306 -7.43 -14.85 -15.83
C THR A 306 -6.25 -14.83 -16.80
N ASN A 307 -5.08 -14.33 -16.34
CA ASN A 307 -3.85 -14.35 -17.12
C ASN A 307 -3.09 -15.67 -16.90
N PRO A 308 -2.98 -16.53 -17.91
CA PRO A 308 -2.34 -17.85 -17.75
C PRO A 308 -0.84 -17.74 -17.39
N VAL A 309 -0.17 -16.63 -17.74
CA VAL A 309 1.23 -16.40 -17.35
C VAL A 309 1.31 -16.15 -15.85
N VAL A 310 0.41 -15.37 -15.30
CA VAL A 310 0.34 -15.07 -13.86
C VAL A 310 -0.09 -16.30 -13.07
N ALA A 311 -1.07 -17.08 -13.55
CA ALA A 311 -1.45 -18.33 -12.94
C ALA A 311 -0.28 -19.34 -12.92
N LEU A 312 0.49 -19.42 -14.01
CA LEU A 312 1.70 -20.25 -14.08
C LEU A 312 2.77 -19.76 -13.09
N GLN A 313 2.95 -18.43 -12.94
CA GLN A 313 3.84 -17.87 -11.94
C GLN A 313 3.47 -18.33 -10.53
N ALA A 314 2.18 -18.33 -10.19
CA ALA A 314 1.70 -18.82 -8.90
C ALA A 314 2.08 -20.28 -8.66
N VAL A 315 2.00 -21.14 -9.69
CA VAL A 315 2.43 -22.54 -9.60
C VAL A 315 3.94 -22.64 -9.31
N PHE A 316 4.76 -21.83 -9.96
CA PHE A 316 6.21 -21.79 -9.70
C PHE A 316 6.55 -21.21 -8.32
N ASP A 317 5.70 -20.36 -7.76
CA ASP A 317 5.80 -19.85 -6.39
C ASP A 317 5.28 -20.88 -5.34
N GLY A 318 4.82 -22.08 -5.80
CA GLY A 318 4.42 -23.21 -4.96
C GLY A 318 2.96 -23.18 -4.51
N PHE A 319 2.07 -22.49 -5.24
CA PHE A 319 0.63 -22.49 -5.02
C PHE A 319 -0.11 -23.42 -5.98
N GLY A 320 -1.33 -23.83 -5.62
CA GLY A 320 -2.28 -24.36 -6.59
C GLY A 320 -2.83 -23.26 -7.47
N ALA A 321 -3.19 -23.59 -8.72
CA ALA A 321 -3.93 -22.69 -9.60
C ALA A 321 -5.12 -23.43 -10.21
N ASP A 322 -6.30 -22.79 -10.22
CA ASP A 322 -7.52 -23.41 -10.74
C ASP A 322 -8.49 -22.32 -11.28
N ASP A 323 -9.54 -22.79 -11.95
CA ASP A 323 -10.67 -21.93 -12.32
C ASP A 323 -11.47 -21.51 -11.09
N ILE A 324 -11.93 -20.27 -11.08
CA ILE A 324 -12.67 -19.68 -9.95
C ILE A 324 -13.94 -20.51 -9.60
N ASN A 325 -14.62 -21.08 -10.58
CA ASN A 325 -15.82 -21.89 -10.35
C ASN A 325 -15.51 -23.23 -9.70
N HIS A 326 -14.28 -23.72 -9.77
CA HIS A 326 -13.83 -24.94 -9.09
C HIS A 326 -13.26 -24.63 -7.70
N ALA A 327 -12.50 -23.54 -7.58
CA ALA A 327 -11.82 -23.18 -6.35
C ALA A 327 -12.79 -22.68 -5.25
N ILE A 328 -13.76 -21.83 -5.60
CA ILE A 328 -14.70 -21.23 -4.63
C ILE A 328 -15.50 -22.27 -3.84
N PRO A 329 -16.12 -23.31 -4.44
CA PRO A 329 -16.89 -24.31 -3.68
C PRO A 329 -16.07 -25.08 -2.66
N GLU A 330 -14.75 -25.16 -2.83
CA GLU A 330 -13.84 -25.88 -1.93
C GLU A 330 -13.19 -24.97 -0.88
N SER A 331 -13.44 -23.66 -0.94
CA SER A 331 -12.74 -22.67 -0.11
C SER A 331 -13.53 -22.27 1.15
N ASP A 332 -12.82 -22.16 2.26
CA ASP A 332 -13.34 -21.63 3.53
C ASP A 332 -13.21 -20.10 3.57
N ILE A 333 -12.25 -19.56 2.80
CA ILE A 333 -11.96 -18.14 2.69
C ILE A 333 -11.79 -17.81 1.21
N VAL A 334 -12.51 -16.79 0.73
CA VAL A 334 -12.40 -16.27 -0.64
C VAL A 334 -11.99 -14.82 -0.59
N ILE A 335 -10.93 -14.47 -1.32
CA ILE A 335 -10.31 -13.16 -1.33
C ILE A 335 -10.30 -12.60 -2.75
N SER A 336 -10.83 -11.40 -2.96
CA SER A 336 -10.65 -10.66 -4.22
C SER A 336 -9.49 -9.66 -4.09
N ALA A 337 -8.58 -9.68 -5.06
CA ALA A 337 -7.37 -8.85 -5.11
C ALA A 337 -7.10 -8.32 -6.52
N THR A 338 -8.16 -7.98 -7.27
CA THR A 338 -8.05 -7.70 -8.71
C THR A 338 -8.15 -6.22 -9.06
N GLY A 339 -8.83 -5.42 -8.24
CA GLY A 339 -9.23 -4.06 -8.58
C GLY A 339 -10.17 -4.00 -9.79
N VAL A 340 -10.96 -5.05 -10.03
CA VAL A 340 -11.87 -5.17 -11.18
C VAL A 340 -13.29 -5.40 -10.68
N ARG A 341 -14.21 -4.55 -11.14
CA ARG A 341 -15.63 -4.64 -10.79
C ARG A 341 -16.19 -6.03 -11.12
N HIS A 342 -17.01 -6.58 -10.20
CA HIS A 342 -17.70 -7.86 -10.33
C HIS A 342 -16.77 -9.05 -10.61
N THR A 343 -15.53 -9.00 -10.16
CA THR A 343 -14.65 -10.19 -10.17
C THR A 343 -15.31 -11.37 -9.49
N ILE A 344 -15.91 -11.13 -8.32
CA ILE A 344 -16.79 -12.10 -7.64
C ILE A 344 -18.23 -11.76 -8.01
N ALA A 345 -18.69 -12.32 -9.11
CA ALA A 345 -20.05 -12.15 -9.62
C ALA A 345 -21.06 -12.96 -8.80
N MET A 346 -22.36 -12.69 -8.98
CA MET A 346 -23.46 -13.37 -8.28
C MET A 346 -23.38 -14.89 -8.38
N GLN A 347 -23.03 -15.44 -9.55
CA GLN A 347 -22.85 -16.88 -9.75
C GLN A 347 -21.79 -17.49 -8.84
N HIS A 348 -20.73 -16.73 -8.53
CA HIS A 348 -19.66 -17.18 -7.64
C HIS A 348 -20.11 -17.16 -6.17
N LEU A 349 -20.89 -16.15 -5.78
CA LEU A 349 -21.48 -16.08 -4.44
C LEU A 349 -22.41 -17.27 -4.17
N GLN A 350 -23.20 -17.68 -5.18
CA GLN A 350 -24.18 -18.76 -5.05
C GLN A 350 -23.55 -20.15 -4.83
N ILE A 351 -22.31 -20.35 -5.24
CA ILE A 351 -21.60 -21.63 -5.10
C ILE A 351 -20.61 -21.67 -3.94
N MET A 352 -20.52 -20.62 -3.13
CA MET A 352 -19.66 -20.59 -1.94
C MET A 352 -20.08 -21.64 -0.91
N LYS A 353 -19.15 -22.05 -0.05
CA LYS A 353 -19.50 -22.86 1.12
C LYS A 353 -20.37 -22.06 2.10
N PRO A 354 -21.33 -22.70 2.79
CA PRO A 354 -22.01 -22.07 3.91
C PRO A 354 -21.00 -21.61 4.98
N ASN A 355 -21.16 -20.39 5.46
CA ASN A 355 -20.29 -19.70 6.42
C ASN A 355 -18.85 -19.43 5.92
N ALA A 356 -18.57 -19.59 4.62
CA ALA A 356 -17.29 -19.15 4.07
C ALA A 356 -17.11 -17.64 4.27
N VAL A 357 -15.87 -17.22 4.46
CA VAL A 357 -15.49 -15.82 4.60
C VAL A 357 -15.20 -15.24 3.22
N LEU A 358 -15.73 -14.05 2.95
CA LEU A 358 -15.50 -13.29 1.72
C LEU A 358 -14.94 -11.92 2.06
N SER A 359 -13.86 -11.51 1.39
CA SER A 359 -13.22 -10.22 1.61
C SER A 359 -12.60 -9.66 0.34
N VAL A 360 -12.50 -8.33 0.25
CA VAL A 360 -11.68 -7.61 -0.72
C VAL A 360 -10.41 -7.11 -0.03
N ILE A 361 -9.29 -7.20 -0.69
CA ILE A 361 -8.00 -6.72 -0.17
C ILE A 361 -7.40 -5.68 -1.11
N GLY A 362 -7.16 -4.46 -0.58
CA GLY A 362 -6.54 -3.36 -1.32
C GLY A 362 -7.23 -2.98 -2.63
N GLY A 363 -8.50 -3.32 -2.74
CA GLY A 363 -9.25 -3.22 -3.97
C GLY A 363 -10.15 -1.99 -4.07
N ILE A 364 -11.11 -2.09 -4.98
CA ILE A 364 -12.14 -1.08 -5.20
C ILE A 364 -13.49 -1.59 -4.71
N ALA A 365 -14.38 -0.66 -4.36
CA ALA A 365 -15.78 -0.98 -4.16
C ALA A 365 -16.34 -1.72 -5.39
N ASN A 366 -17.25 -2.67 -5.15
CA ASN A 366 -17.88 -3.49 -6.19
C ASN A 366 -16.97 -4.52 -6.91
N GLU A 367 -15.83 -4.90 -6.36
CA GLU A 367 -15.16 -6.14 -6.80
C GLU A 367 -16.06 -7.37 -6.59
N ILE A 368 -16.90 -7.31 -5.57
CA ILE A 368 -17.97 -8.26 -5.30
C ILE A 368 -19.29 -7.66 -5.82
N ALA A 369 -20.10 -8.43 -6.50
CA ALA A 369 -21.38 -7.99 -7.08
C ALA A 369 -22.48 -7.80 -6.00
N LEU A 370 -22.19 -7.03 -4.96
CA LEU A 370 -23.13 -6.74 -3.87
C LEU A 370 -24.25 -5.79 -4.30
N ASP A 371 -24.00 -4.95 -5.28
CA ASP A 371 -24.99 -4.07 -5.92
C ASP A 371 -26.06 -4.83 -6.73
N GLU A 372 -25.84 -6.11 -7.01
CA GLU A 372 -26.83 -7.03 -7.60
C GLU A 372 -27.73 -7.71 -6.55
N ILE A 373 -27.47 -7.49 -5.25
CA ILE A 373 -28.29 -8.03 -4.15
C ILE A 373 -29.34 -7.00 -3.74
N ASP A 374 -30.60 -7.33 -3.98
CA ASP A 374 -31.73 -6.47 -3.64
C ASP A 374 -31.69 -6.05 -2.15
N GLY A 375 -31.69 -4.74 -1.91
CA GLY A 375 -31.72 -4.18 -0.56
C GLY A 375 -30.39 -4.22 0.17
N PHE A 376 -29.28 -4.63 -0.46
CA PHE A 376 -27.96 -4.51 0.14
C PHE A 376 -27.59 -3.04 0.29
N GLN A 377 -27.22 -2.64 1.50
CA GLN A 377 -26.64 -1.35 1.81
C GLN A 377 -25.45 -1.55 2.75
N ALA A 378 -24.28 -1.04 2.36
CA ALA A 378 -23.10 -1.09 3.17
C ALA A 378 -23.26 -0.20 4.41
N GLU A 379 -22.79 -0.69 5.56
CA GLU A 379 -22.74 0.05 6.82
C GLU A 379 -21.29 0.49 7.08
N ASN A 380 -21.08 1.80 7.23
CA ASN A 380 -19.75 2.34 7.44
C ASN A 380 -19.05 1.70 8.66
N LYS A 381 -17.77 1.33 8.49
CA LYS A 381 -16.92 0.71 9.54
C LYS A 381 -17.44 -0.61 10.12
N ARG A 382 -18.36 -1.29 9.46
CA ARG A 382 -18.79 -2.62 9.88
C ARG A 382 -17.74 -3.66 9.52
N GLU A 383 -17.18 -4.31 10.54
CA GLU A 383 -16.06 -5.25 10.35
C GLU A 383 -16.47 -6.56 9.70
N ILE A 384 -17.65 -7.09 10.07
CA ILE A 384 -18.14 -8.37 9.57
C ILE A 384 -19.66 -8.41 9.57
N ARG A 385 -20.22 -9.02 8.54
CA ARG A 385 -21.65 -9.25 8.36
C ARG A 385 -21.93 -10.67 7.93
N ASP A 386 -22.99 -11.27 8.48
CA ASP A 386 -23.61 -12.43 7.85
C ASP A 386 -24.46 -11.96 6.65
N LEU A 387 -24.20 -12.50 5.48
CA LEU A 387 -24.86 -12.16 4.23
C LEU A 387 -25.60 -13.38 3.69
N ASP A 388 -26.92 -13.26 3.55
CA ASP A 388 -27.75 -14.26 2.87
C ASP A 388 -27.67 -14.02 1.35
N VAL A 389 -27.01 -14.91 0.63
CA VAL A 389 -26.86 -14.81 -0.83
C VAL A 389 -28.13 -15.26 -1.53
N PRO A 390 -28.73 -14.47 -2.43
CA PRO A 390 -29.91 -14.87 -3.18
C PRO A 390 -29.69 -16.19 -3.95
N SER A 391 -30.52 -17.19 -3.67
CA SER A 391 -30.39 -18.57 -4.23
C SER A 391 -29.06 -19.26 -3.91
N GLY A 392 -28.34 -18.82 -2.88
CA GLY A 392 -27.07 -19.36 -2.44
C GLY A 392 -26.98 -19.56 -0.93
N PRO A 393 -25.79 -19.79 -0.40
CA PRO A 393 -25.57 -19.99 1.03
C PRO A 393 -25.59 -18.68 1.82
N ARG A 394 -25.64 -18.79 3.13
CA ARG A 394 -25.26 -17.71 4.05
C ARG A 394 -23.75 -17.70 4.21
N ILE A 395 -23.12 -16.56 4.01
CA ILE A 395 -21.66 -16.35 4.08
C ILE A 395 -21.33 -15.22 5.06
N ARG A 396 -20.04 -15.04 5.36
CA ARG A 396 -19.53 -13.97 6.22
C ARG A 396 -18.75 -12.98 5.37
N LEU A 397 -19.31 -11.79 5.20
CA LEU A 397 -18.71 -10.69 4.45
C LEU A 397 -17.89 -9.81 5.39
N ILE A 398 -16.62 -9.57 5.05
CA ILE A 398 -15.74 -8.66 5.80
C ILE A 398 -15.78 -7.28 5.17
N SER A 399 -15.76 -6.24 6.03
CA SER A 399 -15.64 -4.83 5.64
C SER A 399 -16.65 -4.39 4.57
N GLU A 400 -17.87 -4.98 4.65
CA GLU A 400 -18.96 -4.67 3.72
C GLU A 400 -18.59 -4.87 2.22
N GLY A 401 -17.54 -5.63 1.93
CA GLY A 401 -17.04 -5.87 0.58
C GLY A 401 -16.08 -4.80 0.07
N ASP A 402 -15.61 -3.93 0.94
CA ASP A 402 -14.57 -2.94 0.65
C ASP A 402 -13.18 -3.39 1.12
N GLY A 403 -12.13 -2.66 0.76
CA GLY A 403 -10.75 -3.01 1.07
C GLY A 403 -10.46 -3.06 2.56
N VAL A 404 -10.21 -4.26 3.10
CA VAL A 404 -10.11 -4.51 4.54
C VAL A 404 -8.96 -3.76 5.22
N ASN A 405 -7.87 -3.46 4.49
CA ASN A 405 -6.69 -2.80 5.04
C ASN A 405 -6.94 -1.34 5.45
N TYR A 406 -7.75 -0.61 4.72
CA TYR A 406 -8.00 0.82 4.98
C TYR A 406 -9.37 1.09 5.62
N THR A 407 -10.39 0.26 5.35
CA THR A 407 -11.75 0.50 5.88
C THR A 407 -11.84 0.15 7.36
N VAL A 408 -11.30 -0.98 7.78
CA VAL A 408 -11.34 -1.49 9.17
C VAL A 408 -9.97 -1.85 9.73
N GLY A 409 -8.91 -1.78 8.92
CA GLY A 409 -7.51 -1.87 9.37
C GLY A 409 -6.96 -0.50 9.76
N GLY A 410 -5.67 -0.40 9.97
CA GLY A 410 -4.96 0.86 10.25
C GLY A 410 -4.30 1.46 9.01
N GLY A 411 -4.71 1.06 7.81
CA GLY A 411 -4.00 1.34 6.57
C GLY A 411 -2.64 0.61 6.47
N ASN A 412 -1.93 0.81 5.39
CA ASN A 412 -0.63 0.14 5.18
C ASN A 412 0.43 0.65 6.18
N PRO A 413 1.43 -0.17 6.55
CA PRO A 413 2.40 0.17 7.59
C PRO A 413 3.17 1.47 7.30
N ILE A 414 3.53 2.18 8.37
CA ILE A 414 4.15 3.50 8.31
C ILE A 414 5.43 3.48 7.46
N GLU A 415 6.33 2.53 7.68
CA GLU A 415 7.62 2.46 6.98
C GLU A 415 7.48 2.04 5.51
N ILE A 416 6.40 1.38 5.18
CA ILE A 416 6.06 1.05 3.79
C ILE A 416 5.51 2.30 3.09
N MET A 417 4.63 3.05 3.77
CA MET A 417 4.11 4.31 3.25
C MET A 417 5.19 5.39 3.16
N ASP A 418 6.24 5.33 3.98
CA ASP A 418 7.42 6.20 3.84
C ASP A 418 8.07 6.06 2.46
N LEU A 419 8.16 4.83 1.92
CA LEU A 419 8.65 4.60 0.56
C LEU A 419 7.70 5.17 -0.50
N SER A 420 6.40 4.92 -0.35
CA SER A 420 5.36 5.46 -1.25
C SER A 420 5.40 6.98 -1.30
N PHE A 421 5.47 7.62 -0.14
CA PHE A 421 5.49 9.09 -0.06
C PHE A 421 6.83 9.68 -0.49
N ALA A 422 7.93 8.94 -0.39
CA ALA A 422 9.18 9.30 -1.04
C ALA A 422 9.01 9.36 -2.58
N VAL A 423 8.27 8.42 -3.16
CA VAL A 423 7.92 8.47 -4.60
C VAL A 423 7.01 9.65 -4.91
N GLN A 424 6.02 9.97 -4.05
CA GLN A 424 5.16 11.16 -4.21
C GLN A 424 5.98 12.46 -4.20
N ILE A 425 6.90 12.62 -3.26
CA ILE A 425 7.81 13.78 -3.20
C ILE A 425 8.66 13.86 -4.46
N SER A 426 9.16 12.72 -4.95
CA SER A 426 9.91 12.66 -6.21
C SER A 426 9.05 13.06 -7.40
N ALA A 427 7.78 12.64 -7.45
CA ALA A 427 6.84 13.02 -8.50
C ALA A 427 6.56 14.53 -8.51
N VAL A 428 6.27 15.12 -7.35
CA VAL A 428 6.08 16.56 -7.19
C VAL A 428 7.36 17.32 -7.62
N THR A 429 8.52 16.86 -7.15
CA THR A 429 9.82 17.45 -7.52
C THR A 429 10.07 17.35 -9.03
N HIS A 430 9.75 16.22 -9.64
CA HIS A 430 9.88 16.00 -11.10
C HIS A 430 8.96 16.94 -11.88
N LEU A 431 7.71 17.10 -11.45
CA LEU A 431 6.76 18.05 -12.06
C LEU A 431 7.31 19.48 -12.00
N LEU A 432 7.83 19.92 -10.85
CA LEU A 432 8.37 21.28 -10.67
C LEU A 432 9.64 21.51 -11.51
N ARG A 433 10.58 20.57 -11.52
CA ARG A 433 11.83 20.69 -12.33
C ARG A 433 11.55 20.75 -13.83
N ASN A 434 10.47 20.15 -14.27
CA ASN A 434 10.12 20.01 -15.68
C ASN A 434 8.87 20.81 -16.07
N GLN A 435 8.49 21.80 -15.25
CA GLN A 435 7.32 22.64 -15.51
C GLN A 435 7.36 23.21 -16.94
N GLY A 436 6.27 23.03 -17.68
CA GLY A 436 6.12 23.49 -19.06
C GLY A 436 6.91 22.70 -20.11
N LYS A 437 7.61 21.60 -19.73
CA LYS A 437 8.37 20.73 -20.64
C LYS A 437 7.78 19.34 -20.77
N LEU A 438 6.98 18.90 -19.80
CA LEU A 438 6.33 17.59 -19.80
C LEU A 438 5.19 17.59 -20.83
N GLN A 439 5.03 16.48 -21.50
CA GLN A 439 3.87 16.24 -22.36
C GLN A 439 2.65 15.91 -21.51
N ASN A 440 1.46 16.25 -22.01
CA ASN A 440 0.22 15.79 -21.41
C ASN A 440 0.11 14.26 -21.53
N GLY A 441 -0.45 13.63 -20.51
CA GLY A 441 -0.62 12.18 -20.49
C GLY A 441 0.13 11.51 -19.34
N LEU A 442 -0.02 10.19 -19.25
CA LEU A 442 0.62 9.35 -18.27
C LEU A 442 2.12 9.23 -18.51
N GLN A 443 2.91 9.42 -17.47
CA GLN A 443 4.36 9.32 -17.48
C GLN A 443 4.84 8.54 -16.25
N LYS A 444 5.97 7.84 -16.40
CA LYS A 444 6.64 7.14 -15.31
C LYS A 444 7.85 7.92 -14.84
N LEU A 445 8.18 7.79 -13.58
CA LEU A 445 9.46 8.22 -13.06
C LEU A 445 10.59 7.33 -13.61
N GLY A 446 11.78 7.90 -13.71
CA GLY A 446 12.95 7.14 -14.15
C GLY A 446 13.42 6.13 -13.11
N HIS A 447 14.05 5.06 -13.57
CA HIS A 447 14.64 4.03 -12.70
C HIS A 447 15.71 4.59 -11.73
N ASP A 448 16.39 5.64 -12.11
CA ASP A 448 17.35 6.37 -11.27
C ASP A 448 16.71 6.96 -10.02
N ILE A 449 15.46 7.40 -10.10
CA ILE A 449 14.68 7.89 -8.95
C ILE A 449 14.39 6.73 -7.99
N ASP A 450 13.92 5.59 -8.51
CA ASP A 450 13.71 4.39 -7.68
C ASP A 450 15.01 3.96 -6.99
N CYS A 451 16.14 3.97 -7.69
CA CYS A 451 17.45 3.65 -7.13
C CYS A 451 17.87 4.63 -6.02
N ASN A 452 17.65 5.93 -6.20
CA ASN A 452 17.98 6.92 -5.17
C ASN A 452 17.15 6.71 -3.89
N ILE A 453 15.84 6.51 -4.03
CA ILE A 453 14.97 6.23 -2.88
C ILE A 453 15.39 4.93 -2.18
N ALA A 454 15.68 3.88 -2.94
CA ALA A 454 16.11 2.59 -2.41
C ALA A 454 17.45 2.70 -1.67
N ASP A 455 18.40 3.50 -2.16
CA ASP A 455 19.70 3.73 -1.51
C ASP A 455 19.52 4.47 -0.17
N ILE A 456 18.66 5.49 -0.13
CA ILE A 456 18.29 6.17 1.12
C ILE A 456 17.66 5.16 2.10
N ALA A 457 16.69 4.36 1.63
CA ALA A 457 16.01 3.38 2.45
C ALA A 457 16.93 2.29 3.01
N LEU A 458 17.91 1.84 2.23
CA LEU A 458 18.93 0.90 2.68
C LEU A 458 19.84 1.52 3.75
N ARG A 459 20.34 2.73 3.50
CA ARG A 459 21.20 3.46 4.46
C ARG A 459 20.52 3.67 5.80
N VAL A 460 19.26 4.09 5.79
CA VAL A 460 18.47 4.28 7.01
C VAL A 460 18.35 2.98 7.81
N ARG A 461 18.17 1.86 7.12
CA ARG A 461 18.07 0.53 7.75
C ARG A 461 19.42 -0.10 8.09
N GLY A 462 20.55 0.60 7.85
CA GLY A 462 21.90 0.07 8.08
C GLY A 462 22.34 -1.00 7.08
N TYR A 463 21.78 -0.97 5.87
CA TYR A 463 22.18 -1.80 4.74
C TYR A 463 22.81 -0.94 3.64
N GLN A 464 23.36 -1.60 2.65
CA GLN A 464 23.88 -0.94 1.44
C GLN A 464 23.76 -1.86 0.22
N ALA A 465 23.59 -1.28 -0.95
CA ALA A 465 23.68 -2.00 -2.20
C ALA A 465 25.15 -2.29 -2.54
N SER A 466 25.39 -3.41 -3.20
CA SER A 466 26.72 -3.70 -3.77
C SER A 466 27.09 -2.70 -4.85
N GLN A 467 28.32 -2.24 -4.81
CA GLN A 467 28.88 -1.46 -5.92
C GLN A 467 29.50 -2.40 -6.95
N ALA A 468 29.16 -2.22 -8.22
CA ALA A 468 29.86 -2.90 -9.29
C ALA A 468 31.28 -2.37 -9.38
N VAL A 469 32.24 -3.26 -9.74
CA VAL A 469 33.57 -2.82 -10.23
C VAL A 469 33.34 -1.99 -11.49
N ALA A 470 34.22 -1.04 -11.75
CA ALA A 470 34.10 -0.13 -12.89
C ALA A 470 33.61 -0.87 -14.15
N ASP A 471 32.44 -0.46 -14.64
CA ASP A 471 31.88 -0.99 -15.86
C ASP A 471 32.66 -0.37 -17.04
N ASN A 472 33.39 -1.20 -17.77
CA ASN A 472 34.06 -0.77 -18.99
C ASN A 472 33.11 -0.72 -20.19
N GLY A 473 31.80 -0.80 -19.96
CA GLY A 473 30.76 -0.87 -20.95
C GLY A 473 30.58 -2.28 -21.53
N TYR A 474 29.38 -2.53 -22.04
CA TYR A 474 29.09 -3.78 -22.73
C TYR A 474 29.57 -3.69 -24.18
N ASP A 475 30.58 -4.47 -24.54
CA ASP A 475 30.98 -4.60 -25.95
C ASP A 475 30.14 -5.69 -26.64
N TRP A 476 29.20 -5.27 -27.48
CA TRP A 476 28.30 -6.14 -28.22
C TRP A 476 29.04 -7.05 -29.22
N THR A 477 30.29 -6.74 -29.56
CA THR A 477 31.10 -7.55 -30.45
C THR A 477 31.70 -8.77 -29.75
N LEU A 478 31.79 -8.75 -28.39
CA LEU A 478 32.27 -9.88 -27.61
C LEU A 478 31.22 -10.99 -27.60
N THR A 479 31.59 -12.15 -28.10
CA THR A 479 30.75 -13.34 -28.07
C THR A 479 31.44 -14.45 -27.30
N ARG A 480 30.63 -15.44 -26.80
CA ARG A 480 31.21 -16.63 -26.16
C ARG A 480 32.13 -17.47 -27.08
N PHE A 481 32.10 -17.18 -28.37
CA PHE A 481 32.92 -17.87 -29.39
C PHE A 481 34.11 -17.01 -29.86
N ALA A 482 34.28 -15.79 -29.33
CA ALA A 482 35.47 -15.01 -29.55
C ALA A 482 36.66 -15.73 -28.93
N GLU A 483 37.73 -15.96 -29.69
CA GLU A 483 38.99 -16.50 -29.18
C GLU A 483 39.56 -15.53 -28.15
N ASN A 484 40.17 -16.06 -27.09
CA ASN A 484 40.64 -15.30 -25.92
C ASN A 484 41.53 -14.13 -26.36
N GLU A 485 41.14 -12.90 -26.12
CA GLU A 485 41.87 -11.66 -26.40
C GLU A 485 43.21 -11.54 -25.68
N LYS A 486 43.61 -12.52 -24.84
CA LYS A 486 44.89 -12.52 -24.16
C LYS A 486 46.11 -12.58 -25.08
N GLU A 487 45.93 -12.91 -26.37
CA GLU A 487 47.06 -12.95 -27.32
C GLU A 487 47.24 -11.67 -28.15
N GLN A 488 46.25 -10.72 -28.14
CA GLN A 488 46.38 -9.51 -28.99
C GLN A 488 47.06 -8.32 -28.29
N HIS A 489 47.24 -8.32 -26.99
CA HIS A 489 47.92 -7.23 -26.26
C HIS A 489 49.42 -7.44 -26.04
N HIS A 490 50.04 -8.49 -26.57
CA HIS A 490 51.47 -8.70 -26.54
C HIS A 490 52.20 -8.54 -27.89
N ALA A 491 51.50 -8.03 -28.89
CA ALA A 491 52.08 -7.81 -30.25
C ALA A 491 51.91 -6.37 -30.77
N ALA A 492 51.97 -5.37 -29.87
CA ALA A 492 52.07 -3.96 -30.27
C ALA A 492 53.10 -3.23 -29.40
#